data_49523b2097e91995e2834ab8c0ec851a
#
_entry.id   49523b2097e91995e2834ab8c0ec851a
#
_cell.length_a   1.000
_cell.length_b   1.000
_cell.length_c   1.000
_cell.angle_alpha   90.00
_cell.angle_beta   90.00
_cell.angle_gamma   90.00
#
_symmetry.space_group_name_H-M   'P 1'
#
loop_
_entity.id
_entity.type
_entity.pdbx_description
1 polymer ?
#
loop_
_entity_poly.entity_id
_entity_poly.type
_entity_poly.pdbx_seq_one_letter_code
_entity_poly.pdbx_strand_id
1 'polypeptide(L)'
;MKTIHVGSRLHIAPESIVFIKADISYSHIFLSDGRKILVSTHLMKLERRFGDKMVRVHRSYLVNPEADIKITEKEFTTPLGHKGLISRRLKKNLNI
;
A
#
# COMPACT_ATOMS: atom_id res chain seq x y z
N MET A 1 -0.13 -19.87 -4.80
CA MET A 1 0.10 -18.46 -4.43
C MET A 1 -1.20 -17.86 -3.91
N LYS A 2 -1.15 -17.26 -2.74
CA LYS A 2 -2.35 -16.67 -2.14
C LYS A 2 -2.65 -15.31 -2.73
N THR A 3 -3.92 -15.07 -3.07
CA THR A 3 -4.37 -13.76 -3.48
C THR A 3 -5.34 -13.22 -2.44
N ILE A 4 -5.46 -11.88 -2.40
CA ILE A 4 -6.31 -11.17 -1.46
C ILE A 4 -7.40 -10.46 -2.23
N HIS A 5 -8.64 -10.60 -1.79
CA HIS A 5 -9.77 -9.89 -2.40
C HIS A 5 -9.67 -8.41 -2.05
N VAL A 6 -9.64 -7.56 -3.08
CA VAL A 6 -9.46 -6.12 -2.89
C VAL A 6 -10.73 -5.32 -3.21
N GLY A 7 -11.74 -5.96 -3.77
CA GLY A 7 -12.97 -5.30 -4.18
C GLY A 7 -13.26 -5.58 -5.65
N SER A 8 -14.46 -5.27 -6.10
CA SER A 8 -14.86 -5.45 -7.51
C SER A 8 -14.57 -6.84 -8.05
N ARG A 9 -14.65 -7.87 -7.19
CA ARG A 9 -14.36 -9.25 -7.53
C ARG A 9 -12.92 -9.49 -7.97
N LEU A 10 -12.01 -8.57 -7.63
CA LEU A 10 -10.59 -8.69 -7.96
C LEU A 10 -9.82 -9.30 -6.81
N HIS A 11 -8.89 -10.18 -7.15
CA HIS A 11 -7.97 -10.80 -6.21
C HIS A 11 -6.56 -10.52 -6.69
N ILE A 12 -5.69 -10.05 -5.79
CA ILE A 12 -4.34 -9.66 -6.14
C ILE A 12 -3.36 -10.31 -5.16
N ALA A 13 -2.27 -10.84 -5.70
CA ALA A 13 -1.17 -11.34 -4.87
C ALA A 13 -0.47 -10.17 -4.22
N PRO A 14 -0.26 -10.17 -2.88
CA PRO A 14 0.41 -9.06 -2.22
C PRO A 14 1.79 -8.74 -2.81
N GLU A 15 2.49 -9.76 -3.31
CA GLU A 15 3.81 -9.60 -3.91
C GLU A 15 3.80 -8.69 -5.14
N SER A 16 2.64 -8.55 -5.79
CA SER A 16 2.49 -7.72 -6.98
C SER A 16 2.27 -6.25 -6.64
N ILE A 17 2.03 -5.92 -5.37
CA ILE A 17 1.66 -4.57 -4.96
C ILE A 17 2.87 -3.84 -4.40
N VAL A 18 3.06 -2.58 -4.85
CA VAL A 18 4.09 -1.71 -4.28
C VAL A 18 3.52 -0.92 -3.11
N PHE A 19 2.42 -0.21 -3.36
CA PHE A 19 1.75 0.53 -2.29
C PHE A 19 0.29 0.80 -2.69
N ILE A 20 -0.50 1.23 -1.70
CA ILE A 20 -1.91 1.58 -1.89
C ILE A 20 -2.14 2.97 -1.32
N LYS A 21 -2.83 3.82 -2.08
CA LYS A 21 -3.14 5.18 -1.70
C LYS A 21 -4.64 5.37 -1.57
N ALA A 22 -5.09 5.94 -0.46
CA ALA A 22 -6.48 6.28 -0.26
C ALA A 22 -6.82 7.58 -0.99
N ASP A 23 -8.03 7.64 -1.56
CA ASP A 23 -8.53 8.81 -2.24
C ASP A 23 -10.04 8.90 -1.98
N ILE A 24 -10.42 9.63 -0.94
CA ILE A 24 -11.81 9.76 -0.47
C ILE A 24 -12.42 8.38 -0.24
N SER A 25 -13.32 7.93 -1.13
CA SER A 25 -14.00 6.63 -0.98
C SER A 25 -13.33 5.51 -1.76
N TYR A 26 -12.20 5.80 -2.41
CA TYR A 26 -11.52 4.84 -3.27
C TYR A 26 -10.12 4.55 -2.77
N SER A 27 -9.55 3.46 -3.28
CA SER A 27 -8.15 3.13 -3.04
C SER A 27 -7.49 2.86 -4.38
N HIS A 28 -6.32 3.46 -4.59
CA HIS A 28 -5.49 3.22 -5.77
C HIS A 28 -4.43 2.20 -5.41
N ILE A 29 -4.43 1.06 -6.09
CA ILE A 29 -3.48 -0.01 -5.86
C ILE A 29 -2.42 0.06 -6.95
N PHE A 30 -1.17 0.34 -6.56
CA PHE A 30 -0.07 0.50 -7.49
C PHE A 30 0.72 -0.80 -7.58
N LEU A 31 0.78 -1.37 -8.78
CA LEU A 31 1.42 -2.66 -9.00
C LEU A 31 2.87 -2.49 -9.46
N SER A 32 3.67 -3.52 -9.22
CA SER A 32 5.09 -3.49 -9.56
C SER A 32 5.36 -3.42 -11.06
N ASP A 33 4.39 -3.80 -11.89
CA ASP A 33 4.52 -3.70 -13.35
C ASP A 33 4.11 -2.32 -13.89
N GLY A 34 3.79 -1.37 -13.02
CA GLY A 34 3.42 -0.02 -13.40
C GLY A 34 1.94 0.23 -13.54
N ARG A 35 1.12 -0.81 -13.49
CA ARG A 35 -0.33 -0.64 -13.57
C ARG A 35 -0.89 -0.11 -12.26
N LYS A 36 -2.03 0.54 -12.36
CA LYS A 36 -2.76 1.04 -11.20
C LYS A 36 -4.20 0.52 -11.28
N ILE A 37 -4.69 0.01 -10.16
CA ILE A 37 -6.05 -0.51 -10.06
C ILE A 37 -6.82 0.34 -9.06
N LEU A 38 -8.01 0.79 -9.45
CA LEU A 38 -8.87 1.58 -8.59
C LEU A 38 -10.00 0.70 -8.06
N VAL A 39 -10.17 0.68 -6.74
CA VAL A 39 -11.25 -0.07 -6.11
C VAL A 39 -11.98 0.85 -5.13
N SER A 40 -13.26 0.55 -4.86
CA SER A 40 -14.06 1.35 -3.94
C SER A 40 -13.99 0.84 -2.49
N THR A 41 -12.94 0.10 -2.17
CA THR A 41 -12.71 -0.44 -0.83
C THR A 41 -11.85 0.53 -0.02
N HIS A 42 -12.31 0.89 1.19
CA HIS A 42 -11.57 1.80 2.05
C HIS A 42 -10.24 1.19 2.49
N LEU A 43 -9.25 2.07 2.69
CA LEU A 43 -7.90 1.64 3.04
C LEU A 43 -7.85 0.81 4.33
N MET A 44 -8.66 1.17 5.32
CA MET A 44 -8.71 0.42 6.58
C MET A 44 -9.14 -1.02 6.34
N LYS A 45 -10.10 -1.24 5.45
CA LYS A 45 -10.57 -2.58 5.13
C LYS A 45 -9.49 -3.38 4.42
N LEU A 46 -8.76 -2.74 3.50
CA LEU A 46 -7.64 -3.38 2.83
C LEU A 46 -6.52 -3.71 3.81
N GLU A 47 -6.24 -2.81 4.74
CA GLU A 47 -5.25 -3.05 5.77
C GLU A 47 -5.55 -4.34 6.55
N ARG A 48 -6.81 -4.54 6.91
CA ARG A 48 -7.22 -5.75 7.61
C ARG A 48 -7.08 -6.99 6.76
N ARG A 49 -7.44 -6.90 5.48
CA ARG A 49 -7.40 -8.06 4.58
C ARG A 49 -5.97 -8.49 4.27
N PHE A 50 -5.05 -7.53 4.12
CA PHE A 50 -3.66 -7.85 3.83
C PHE A 50 -2.87 -8.27 5.08
N GLY A 51 -3.33 -7.85 6.26
CA GLY A 51 -2.63 -8.20 7.50
C GLY A 51 -1.20 -7.71 7.48
N ASP A 52 -0.26 -8.59 7.83
CA ASP A 52 1.16 -8.23 7.91
C ASP A 52 1.85 -8.14 6.55
N LYS A 53 1.14 -8.40 5.46
CA LYS A 53 1.72 -8.27 4.11
C LYS A 53 1.86 -6.81 3.68
N MET A 54 1.09 -5.91 4.31
CA MET A 54 1.15 -4.48 4.03
C MET A 54 1.28 -3.73 5.34
N VAL A 55 1.94 -2.58 5.30
CA VAL A 55 2.20 -1.79 6.50
C VAL A 55 1.57 -0.41 6.36
N ARG A 56 0.78 -0.01 7.37
CA ARG A 56 0.19 1.33 7.39
C ARG A 56 1.26 2.33 7.81
N VAL A 57 1.59 3.27 6.93
CA VAL A 57 2.62 4.29 7.21
C VAL A 57 2.05 5.70 7.30
N HIS A 58 0.79 5.84 6.91
CA HIS A 58 0.10 7.13 6.92
C HIS A 58 -1.39 6.83 6.83
N ARG A 59 -2.24 7.76 7.27
CA ARG A 59 -3.68 7.54 7.17
C ARG A 59 -4.13 7.27 5.74
N SER A 60 -3.33 7.69 4.76
CA SER A 60 -3.65 7.54 3.34
C SER A 60 -2.81 6.51 2.61
N TYR A 61 -1.87 5.83 3.29
CA TYR A 61 -0.93 4.94 2.59
C TYR A 61 -0.71 3.62 3.31
N LEU A 62 -0.78 2.54 2.51
CA LEU A 62 -0.27 1.22 2.88
C LEU A 62 0.90 0.92 1.94
N VAL A 63 2.01 0.42 2.48
CA VAL A 63 3.15 0.05 1.65
C VAL A 63 3.46 -1.43 1.82
N ASN A 64 4.02 -2.03 0.77
CA ASN A 64 4.52 -3.39 0.82
C ASN A 64 5.96 -3.35 1.32
N PRO A 65 6.24 -3.86 2.54
CA PRO A 65 7.60 -3.79 3.10
C PRO A 65 8.60 -4.62 2.31
N GLU A 66 8.14 -5.57 1.51
CA GLU A 66 9.02 -6.38 0.67
C GLU A 66 9.32 -5.74 -0.67
N ALA A 67 8.63 -4.65 -1.03
CA ALA A 67 8.93 -3.93 -2.25
C ALA A 67 10.18 -3.07 -2.04
N ASP A 68 10.85 -2.76 -3.14
CA ASP A 68 12.10 -1.99 -3.09
C ASP A 68 11.79 -0.50 -2.90
N ILE A 69 11.36 -0.13 -1.70
CA ILE A 69 10.92 1.21 -1.36
C ILE A 69 12.01 1.91 -0.55
N LYS A 70 12.36 3.13 -0.96
CA LYS A 70 13.29 3.97 -0.20
C LYS A 70 12.51 4.74 0.84
N ILE A 71 12.98 4.70 2.07
CA ILE A 71 12.30 5.34 3.19
C ILE A 71 13.21 6.40 3.80
N THR A 72 12.67 7.62 3.90
CA THR A 72 13.32 8.70 4.63
C THR A 72 12.51 8.97 5.90
N GLU A 73 12.86 10.02 6.62
CA GLU A 73 12.16 10.33 7.86
C GLU A 73 10.71 10.71 7.65
N LYS A 74 10.37 11.33 6.52
CA LYS A 74 9.03 11.88 6.29
C LYS A 74 8.30 11.29 5.11
N GLU A 75 8.99 10.56 4.23
CA GLU A 75 8.34 10.07 3.01
C GLU A 75 8.97 8.78 2.52
N PHE A 76 8.25 8.12 1.63
CA PHE A 76 8.76 6.95 0.92
C PHE A 76 8.78 7.24 -0.58
N THR A 77 9.67 6.58 -1.29
CA THR A 77 9.77 6.67 -2.75
C THR A 77 9.79 5.26 -3.32
N THR A 78 8.99 5.03 -4.36
CA THR A 78 8.89 3.71 -4.98
C THR A 78 9.83 3.61 -6.18
N PRO A 79 10.11 2.38 -6.66
CA PRO A 79 10.98 2.20 -7.82
C PRO A 79 10.53 2.94 -9.08
N LEU A 80 9.22 3.15 -9.23
CA LEU A 80 8.68 3.85 -10.40
C LEU A 80 8.56 5.36 -10.19
N GLY A 81 9.07 5.87 -9.08
CA GLY A 81 9.14 7.31 -8.84
C GLY A 81 7.96 7.92 -8.10
N HIS A 82 7.04 7.12 -7.62
CA HIS A 82 5.95 7.63 -6.77
C HIS A 82 6.47 7.96 -5.38
N LYS A 83 5.92 9.01 -4.78
CA LYS A 83 6.28 9.40 -3.42
C LYS A 83 5.04 9.49 -2.56
N GLY A 84 5.18 9.17 -1.29
CA GLY A 84 4.11 9.31 -0.33
C GLY A 84 4.66 9.73 1.03
N LEU A 85 3.77 10.22 1.90
CA LEU A 85 4.15 10.70 3.22
C LEU A 85 4.14 9.55 4.22
N ILE A 86 5.01 9.66 5.22
CA ILE A 86 5.04 8.74 6.35
C ILE A 86 4.65 9.53 7.59
N SER A 87 3.63 9.05 8.29
CA SER A 87 3.19 9.66 9.54
C SER A 87 4.24 9.41 10.63
N ARG A 88 4.55 10.46 11.41
CA ARG A 88 5.46 10.31 12.54
C ARG A 88 4.98 9.21 13.49
N ARG A 89 3.69 9.17 13.75
CA ARG A 89 3.11 8.20 14.66
C ARG A 89 3.19 6.77 14.13
N LEU A 90 3.01 6.58 12.81
CA LEU A 90 2.94 5.26 12.22
C LEU A 90 4.28 4.75 11.70
N LYS A 91 5.31 5.58 11.75
CA LYS A 91 6.66 5.21 11.30
C LYS A 91 7.17 3.97 12.01
N LYS A 92 6.80 3.78 13.27
CA LYS A 92 7.20 2.62 14.06
C LYS A 92 6.76 1.28 13.44
N ASN A 93 5.71 1.30 12.60
CA ASN A 93 5.23 0.09 11.95
C ASN A 93 6.24 -0.46 10.95
N LEU A 94 7.21 0.35 10.54
CA LEU A 94 8.27 -0.06 9.61
C LEU A 94 9.48 -0.66 10.31
N ASN A 95 9.52 -0.66 11.62
CA ASN A 95 10.62 -1.20 12.42
C ASN A 95 11.98 -0.56 12.10
N ILE A 96 11.97 0.75 11.92
CA ILE A 96 13.22 1.50 11.66
C ILE A 96 13.45 2.56 12.72
#